data_7d9937695db21d949967902139f06e1e
#
_entry.id   7d9937695db21d949967902139f06e1e
#
_cell.length_a   1.000
_cell.length_b   1.000
_cell.length_c   1.000
_cell.angle_alpha   90.00
_cell.angle_beta   90.00
_cell.angle_gamma   90.00
#
_symmetry.space_group_name_H-M   'P 1'
#
loop_
_entity.id
_entity.type
_entity.pdbx_description
1 polymer ?
#
loop_
_entity_poly.entity_id
_entity_poly.type
_entity_poly.pdbx_seq_one_letter_code
_entity_poly.pdbx_strand_id
1 'polypeptide(L)'
;EAALAGAEIVGAGGLIEGCSAVLSNNPAAVVGLACAAQAHGLCVPADLSVLTLGITQGNGRHGEAFSELSVDRGSMGAEAGSLLLRCLRGEPDPAQHRGLMPAVLTDRGTTALCRS
;
A
#
# COMPACT_ATOMS: atom_id res chain seq x y z
N GLU A 1 -10.32 8.11 -11.94
CA GLU A 1 -10.02 9.29 -11.08
C GLU A 1 -8.71 9.10 -10.32
N ALA A 2 -8.57 8.08 -9.49
CA ALA A 2 -7.34 7.84 -8.71
C ALA A 2 -6.10 7.53 -9.60
N ALA A 3 -6.28 6.84 -10.72
CA ALA A 3 -5.20 6.59 -11.68
C ALA A 3 -4.74 7.88 -12.39
N LEU A 4 -5.68 8.79 -12.66
CA LEU A 4 -5.38 10.11 -13.21
C LEU A 4 -4.60 10.96 -12.21
N ALA A 5 -4.98 10.93 -10.94
CA ALA A 5 -4.23 11.62 -9.88
C ALA A 5 -2.78 11.13 -9.77
N GLY A 6 -2.55 9.81 -9.89
CA GLY A 6 -1.19 9.27 -9.95
C GLY A 6 -0.39 9.76 -11.15
N ALA A 7 -1.02 9.90 -12.31
CA ALA A 7 -0.39 10.44 -13.51
C ALA A 7 -0.08 11.94 -13.39
N GLU A 8 -0.97 12.71 -12.77
CA GLU A 8 -0.76 14.14 -12.50
C GLU A 8 0.42 14.40 -11.56
N ILE A 9 0.63 13.54 -10.56
CA ILE A 9 1.78 13.63 -9.65
C ILE A 9 3.10 13.54 -10.43
N VAL A 10 3.19 12.67 -11.43
CA VAL A 10 4.39 12.53 -12.28
C VAL A 10 4.49 13.69 -13.27
N GLY A 11 3.36 14.08 -13.89
CA GLY A 11 3.31 15.12 -14.94
C GLY A 11 3.58 16.53 -14.42
N ALA A 12 3.30 16.81 -13.18
CA ALA A 12 3.55 18.13 -12.57
C ALA A 12 5.04 18.41 -12.30
N GLY A 13 5.95 17.51 -12.66
CA GLY A 13 7.42 17.75 -12.62
C GLY A 13 8.00 17.98 -11.23
N GLY A 14 7.19 17.87 -10.17
CA GLY A 14 7.59 18.35 -8.87
C GLY A 14 7.69 17.29 -7.76
N LEU A 15 6.88 16.24 -7.80
CA LEU A 15 6.77 15.32 -6.66
C LEU A 15 7.68 14.10 -6.74
N ILE A 16 8.15 13.74 -7.92
CA ILE A 16 9.04 12.57 -8.11
C ILE A 16 10.50 12.98 -8.33
N GLU A 17 10.74 14.25 -8.65
CA GLU A 17 12.11 14.75 -8.79
C GLU A 17 12.87 14.59 -7.47
N GLY A 18 13.88 13.74 -7.48
CA GLY A 18 14.65 13.39 -6.29
C GLY A 18 14.09 12.24 -5.43
N CYS A 19 12.93 11.67 -5.79
CA CYS A 19 12.39 10.49 -5.11
C CYS A 19 12.83 9.20 -5.80
N SER A 20 13.37 8.25 -5.02
CA SER A 20 13.73 6.91 -5.49
C SER A 20 12.69 5.84 -5.14
N ALA A 21 11.68 6.18 -4.35
CA ALA A 21 10.63 5.25 -3.94
C ALA A 21 9.30 5.95 -3.65
N VAL A 22 8.22 5.25 -3.92
CA VAL A 22 6.84 5.66 -3.62
C VAL A 22 6.13 4.56 -2.84
N LEU A 23 5.49 4.97 -1.75
CA LEU A 23 4.62 4.14 -0.93
C LEU A 23 3.20 4.71 -0.99
N SER A 24 2.22 3.90 -1.36
CA SER A 24 0.83 4.35 -1.49
C SER A 24 -0.16 3.32 -0.93
N ASN A 25 -1.19 3.83 -0.29
CA ASN A 25 -2.35 3.03 0.14
C ASN A 25 -3.47 2.98 -0.92
N ASN A 26 -3.25 3.54 -2.11
CA ASN A 26 -4.22 3.55 -3.19
C ASN A 26 -3.65 2.83 -4.43
N PRO A 27 -4.09 1.59 -4.74
CA PRO A 27 -3.58 0.80 -5.87
C PRO A 27 -3.83 1.45 -7.22
N ALA A 28 -4.97 2.11 -7.39
CA ALA A 28 -5.30 2.76 -8.66
C ALA A 28 -4.37 3.95 -8.92
N ALA A 29 -4.02 4.72 -7.89
CA ALA A 29 -3.04 5.78 -8.00
C ALA A 29 -1.64 5.24 -8.35
N VAL A 30 -1.25 4.10 -7.77
CA VAL A 30 0.03 3.45 -8.06
C VAL A 30 0.13 3.00 -9.51
N VAL A 31 -0.94 2.44 -10.07
CA VAL A 31 -0.97 2.08 -11.50
C VAL A 31 -0.78 3.31 -12.38
N GLY A 32 -1.52 4.38 -12.12
CA GLY A 32 -1.39 5.63 -12.85
C GLY A 32 0.01 6.23 -12.76
N LEU A 33 0.59 6.21 -11.54
CA LEU A 33 1.96 6.64 -11.28
C LEU A 33 2.98 5.81 -12.06
N ALA A 34 2.88 4.49 -12.05
CA ALA A 34 3.81 3.60 -12.74
C ALA A 34 3.74 3.79 -14.26
N CYS A 35 2.53 3.92 -14.82
CA CYS A 35 2.34 4.23 -16.25
C CYS A 35 2.94 5.58 -16.62
N ALA A 36 2.73 6.61 -15.81
CA ALA A 36 3.28 7.94 -16.08
C ALA A 36 4.81 7.95 -15.92
N ALA A 37 5.36 7.29 -14.90
CA ALA A 37 6.81 7.13 -14.72
C ALA A 37 7.43 6.48 -15.97
N GLN A 38 6.84 5.42 -16.47
CA GLN A 38 7.29 4.74 -17.70
C GLN A 38 7.23 5.66 -18.92
N ALA A 39 6.17 6.46 -19.06
CA ALA A 39 6.05 7.44 -20.15
C ALA A 39 7.13 8.53 -20.10
N HIS A 40 7.66 8.83 -18.92
CA HIS A 40 8.78 9.73 -18.68
C HIS A 40 10.16 9.03 -18.70
N GLY A 41 10.22 7.77 -19.11
CA GLY A 41 11.47 7.02 -19.24
C GLY A 41 12.01 6.44 -17.94
N LEU A 42 11.24 6.48 -16.85
CA LEU A 42 11.61 5.88 -15.58
C LEU A 42 11.19 4.41 -15.54
N CYS A 43 12.09 3.54 -15.09
CA CYS A 43 11.86 2.11 -14.96
C CYS A 43 11.56 1.72 -13.51
N VAL A 44 10.50 0.95 -13.30
CA VAL A 44 10.23 0.29 -12.02
C VAL A 44 10.80 -1.12 -12.07
N PRO A 45 11.60 -1.55 -11.10
CA PRO A 45 12.05 -0.84 -9.89
C PRO A 45 13.37 -0.06 -10.04
N ALA A 46 13.99 -0.06 -11.25
CA ALA A 46 15.37 0.38 -11.44
C ALA A 46 15.60 1.86 -11.06
N ASP A 47 14.67 2.73 -11.43
CA ASP A 47 14.74 4.16 -11.16
C ASP A 47 13.76 4.59 -10.07
N LEU A 48 12.65 3.86 -9.91
CA LEU A 48 11.61 4.15 -8.95
C LEU A 48 11.09 2.87 -8.31
N SER A 49 11.34 2.68 -7.03
CA SER A 49 10.69 1.62 -6.25
C SER A 49 9.24 1.97 -5.95
N VAL A 50 8.35 0.99 -6.08
CA VAL A 50 6.92 1.17 -5.82
C VAL A 50 6.42 0.10 -4.87
N LEU A 51 5.80 0.52 -3.77
CA LEU A 51 5.21 -0.35 -2.75
C LEU A 51 3.78 0.09 -2.44
N THR A 52 2.87 -0.87 -2.31
CA THR A 52 1.50 -0.62 -1.91
C THR A 52 1.25 -1.03 -0.46
N LEU A 53 0.32 -0.33 0.22
CA LEU A 53 -0.11 -0.64 1.58
C LEU A 53 -1.50 -1.28 1.57
N GLY A 54 -1.57 -2.48 2.08
CA GLY A 54 -2.76 -3.08 2.70
C GLY A 54 -4.00 -3.30 1.87
N ILE A 55 -3.95 -3.51 0.54
CA ILE A 55 -5.16 -3.31 -0.26
C ILE A 55 -5.61 -4.53 -1.05
N THR A 56 -4.86 -5.59 -1.10
CA THR A 56 -5.10 -6.64 -2.06
C THR A 56 -5.94 -7.81 -1.56
N GLN A 57 -7.15 -7.56 -1.12
CA GLN A 57 -8.19 -8.59 -1.23
C GLN A 57 -9.40 -8.00 -1.93
N GLY A 58 -9.34 -7.87 -3.21
CA GLY A 58 -10.48 -7.46 -4.03
C GLY A 58 -10.10 -7.48 -5.49
N ASN A 59 -10.57 -8.45 -6.21
CA ASN A 59 -10.96 -8.51 -7.63
C ASN A 59 -10.36 -7.49 -8.62
N GLY A 60 -9.31 -6.76 -8.28
CA GLY A 60 -8.70 -5.76 -9.11
C GLY A 60 -7.39 -6.27 -9.72
N ARG A 61 -7.41 -6.52 -11.01
CA ARG A 61 -6.27 -6.93 -11.85
C ARG A 61 -5.02 -6.03 -11.74
N HIS A 62 -5.04 -5.01 -10.93
CA HIS A 62 -3.99 -4.00 -10.85
C HIS A 62 -3.16 -4.05 -9.55
N GLY A 63 -3.71 -4.56 -8.46
CA GLY A 63 -3.00 -4.63 -7.17
C GLY A 63 -1.95 -5.74 -7.11
N GLU A 64 -2.12 -6.79 -7.90
CA GLU A 64 -1.20 -7.95 -7.90
C GLU A 64 0.13 -7.69 -8.61
N ALA A 65 0.28 -6.54 -9.27
CA ALA A 65 1.47 -6.20 -10.02
C ALA A 65 2.59 -5.58 -9.17
N PHE A 66 2.30 -5.12 -7.96
CA PHE A 66 3.25 -4.38 -7.12
C PHE A 66 3.58 -5.12 -5.82
N SER A 67 4.78 -4.91 -5.32
CA SER A 67 5.16 -5.31 -3.97
C SER A 67 4.23 -4.66 -2.95
N GLU A 68 3.87 -5.39 -1.91
CA GLU A 68 2.80 -5.01 -1.00
C GLU A 68 3.16 -5.29 0.44
N LEU A 69 2.84 -4.34 1.32
CA LEU A 69 2.81 -4.54 2.76
C LEU A 69 1.35 -4.65 3.20
N SER A 70 0.90 -5.85 3.56
CA SER A 70 -0.49 -6.13 3.90
C SER A 70 -0.68 -6.70 5.29
N VAL A 71 -1.88 -6.51 5.84
CA VAL A 71 -2.34 -7.11 7.10
C VAL A 71 -3.47 -8.08 6.77
N ASP A 72 -3.54 -9.22 7.44
CA ASP A 72 -4.66 -10.14 7.31
C ASP A 72 -5.95 -9.50 7.84
N ARG A 73 -6.81 -9.09 6.90
CA ARG A 73 -8.08 -8.42 7.19
C ARG A 73 -9.09 -9.35 7.85
N GLY A 74 -9.04 -10.65 7.53
CA GLY A 74 -9.89 -11.65 8.15
C GLY A 74 -9.61 -11.75 9.65
N SER A 75 -8.35 -11.94 9.99
CA SER A 75 -7.90 -11.95 11.39
C SER A 75 -8.15 -10.63 12.10
N MET A 76 -7.94 -9.50 11.42
CA MET A 76 -8.21 -8.17 11.99
C MET A 76 -9.70 -7.98 12.30
N GLY A 77 -10.59 -8.39 11.39
CA GLY A 77 -12.03 -8.34 11.60
C GLY A 77 -12.49 -9.26 12.74
N ALA A 78 -11.96 -10.46 12.83
CA ALA A 78 -12.26 -11.41 13.90
C ALA A 78 -11.82 -10.87 15.27
N GLU A 79 -10.63 -10.29 15.36
CA GLU A 79 -10.13 -9.69 16.59
C GLU A 79 -10.96 -8.47 17.00
N ALA A 80 -11.30 -7.59 16.05
CA ALA A 80 -12.17 -6.44 16.31
C ALA A 80 -13.55 -6.88 16.81
N GLY A 81 -14.15 -7.92 16.20
CA GLY A 81 -15.42 -8.49 16.64
C GLY A 81 -15.34 -9.09 18.05
N SER A 82 -14.27 -9.80 18.35
CA SER A 82 -14.00 -10.35 19.68
C SER A 82 -13.90 -9.26 20.76
N LEU A 83 -13.16 -8.19 20.47
CA LEU A 83 -13.02 -7.03 21.37
C LEU A 83 -14.38 -6.36 21.60
N LEU A 84 -15.17 -6.17 20.56
CA LEU A 84 -16.51 -5.59 20.69
C LEU A 84 -17.42 -6.43 21.58
N LEU A 85 -17.43 -7.75 21.41
CA LEU A 85 -18.22 -8.65 22.24
C LEU A 85 -17.79 -8.60 23.71
N ARG A 86 -16.51 -8.49 23.99
CA ARG A 86 -15.98 -8.33 25.35
C ARG A 86 -16.43 -7.01 25.96
N CYS A 87 -16.39 -5.91 25.21
CA CYS A 87 -16.93 -4.62 25.66
C CYS A 87 -18.41 -4.72 26.03
N LEU A 88 -19.22 -5.37 25.19
CA LEU A 88 -20.66 -5.52 25.43
C LEU A 88 -20.99 -6.37 26.66
N ARG A 89 -20.08 -7.28 27.04
CA ARG A 89 -20.21 -8.09 28.25
C ARG A 89 -19.73 -7.39 29.52
N GLY A 90 -19.25 -6.15 29.42
CA GLY A 90 -18.72 -5.41 30.56
C GLY A 90 -17.39 -5.96 31.08
N GLU A 91 -16.64 -6.70 30.25
CA GLU A 91 -15.31 -7.16 30.62
C GLU A 91 -14.34 -5.97 30.77
N PRO A 92 -13.30 -6.10 31.63
CA PRO A 92 -12.40 -4.98 31.89
C PRO A 92 -11.75 -4.43 30.63
N ASP A 93 -11.58 -3.13 30.65
CA ASP A 93 -11.18 -2.18 29.61
C ASP A 93 -10.38 -2.77 28.45
N PRO A 94 -10.99 -2.83 27.26
CA PRO A 94 -10.28 -3.23 26.05
C PRO A 94 -9.21 -2.23 25.60
N ALA A 95 -9.16 -1.02 26.17
CA ALA A 95 -8.11 -0.04 25.88
C ALA A 95 -6.71 -0.55 26.26
N GLN A 96 -6.61 -1.54 27.11
CA GLN A 96 -5.38 -2.27 27.39
C GLN A 96 -5.04 -3.32 26.32
N HIS A 97 -5.98 -3.64 25.42
CA HIS A 97 -5.80 -4.59 24.33
C HIS A 97 -5.53 -3.85 23.02
N ARG A 98 -4.45 -3.13 22.95
CA ARG A 98 -3.89 -2.64 21.68
C ARG A 98 -3.16 -3.78 21.00
N GLY A 99 -3.89 -4.65 20.33
CA GLY A 99 -3.31 -5.66 19.45
C GLY A 99 -2.74 -4.99 18.21
N LEU A 100 -1.44 -4.99 18.05
CA LEU A 100 -0.82 -4.67 16.78
C LEU A 100 -0.90 -5.90 15.90
N MET A 101 -1.55 -5.77 14.74
CA MET A 101 -1.57 -6.83 13.75
C MET A 101 -0.25 -6.83 12.97
N PRO A 102 0.42 -7.98 12.82
CA PRO A 102 1.64 -8.06 12.03
C PRO A 102 1.34 -7.76 10.56
N ALA A 103 2.16 -6.93 9.95
CA ALA A 103 2.13 -6.72 8.51
C ALA A 103 3.08 -7.69 7.82
N VAL A 104 2.68 -8.19 6.66
CA VAL A 104 3.45 -9.12 5.83
C VAL A 104 3.85 -8.41 4.54
N LEU A 105 5.14 -8.42 4.24
CA LEU A 105 5.66 -7.95 2.97
C LEU A 105 5.59 -9.06 1.93
N THR A 106 4.89 -8.81 0.83
CA THR A 106 4.90 -9.64 -0.37
C THR A 106 5.72 -8.93 -1.44
N ASP A 107 6.91 -9.42 -1.72
CA ASP A 107 7.75 -8.88 -2.78
C ASP A 107 7.33 -9.43 -4.15
N ARG A 108 7.10 -8.51 -5.10
CA ARG A 108 6.78 -8.82 -6.50
C ARG A 108 7.77 -8.18 -7.48
N GLY A 109 8.93 -7.78 -7.00
CA GLY A 109 10.00 -7.22 -7.83
C GLY A 109 9.79 -5.78 -8.24
N THR A 110 8.97 -5.01 -7.53
CA THR A 110 8.78 -3.57 -7.80
C THR A 110 9.53 -2.67 -6.83
N THR A 111 10.40 -3.25 -6.02
CA THR A 111 11.31 -2.54 -5.11
C THR A 111 12.75 -2.96 -5.39
N ALA A 112 13.69 -2.03 -5.29
CA ALA A 112 15.11 -2.27 -5.46
C ALA A 112 15.92 -1.44 -4.47
N LEU A 113 17.21 -1.75 -4.34
CA LEU A 113 18.15 -0.93 -3.58
C LEU A 113 18.22 0.47 -4.16
N CYS A 114 18.19 1.47 -3.28
CA CYS A 114 18.38 2.87 -3.68
C CYS A 114 19.77 3.03 -4.32
N ARG A 115 19.81 3.60 -5.52
CA ARG A 115 21.08 4.03 -6.13
C ARG A 115 21.51 5.32 -5.43
N SER A 116 22.62 5.24 -4.77
CA SER A 116 23.30 6.41 -4.21
C SER A 116 23.86 7.32 -5.31
#